data_9e3e231098d20447d75b46986ca82a93
#
_entry.id   9e3e231098d20447d75b46986ca82a93
#
_cell.length_a   1.000
_cell.length_b   1.000
_cell.length_c   1.000
_cell.angle_alpha   90.00
_cell.angle_beta   90.00
_cell.angle_gamma   90.00
#
_symmetry.space_group_name_H-M   'P 1'
#
loop_
_entity.id
_entity.type
_entity.pdbx_description
1 polymer ?
#
loop_
_entity_poly.entity_id
_entity_poly.type
_entity_poly.pdbx_seq_one_letter_code
_entity_poly.pdbx_strand_id
1 'polypeptide(L)'
;IDIFNKKINPENLISETKNSSYGHVFKSYLRIKNVNCPVSNVSLGANQGQLYKIQSDHIFPKSKLKLIYKNKPRKEQKEIHEIANIMFMSAEANLDKRASDPTGYLKSLQKNNTQMLKEHLVPEDESLWKMNNYKSFIKERRDLIAKNLSKFLFEKTEMLKDDSDNIQDISKLIYLDESETLEKK
;
A
#
# COMPACT_ATOMS: atom_id res chain seq x y z
N ILE A 1 4.41 13.64 21.89
CA ILE A 1 3.47 13.04 20.91
C ILE A 1 4.00 11.67 20.58
N ASP A 2 3.33 10.67 21.12
CA ASP A 2 3.85 9.29 21.25
C ASP A 2 3.47 8.38 20.04
N ILE A 3 3.30 8.99 18.87
CA ILE A 3 2.84 8.26 17.66
C ILE A 3 3.97 7.38 17.09
N PHE A 4 5.22 7.79 17.22
CA PHE A 4 6.36 7.14 16.60
C PHE A 4 6.87 5.88 17.34
N ASN A 5 6.57 5.74 18.62
CA ASN A 5 6.96 4.57 19.41
C ASN A 5 5.87 3.48 19.46
N LYS A 6 4.72 3.71 18.85
CA LYS A 6 3.61 2.76 18.89
C LYS A 6 3.76 1.67 17.84
N LYS A 7 3.96 0.44 18.31
CA LYS A 7 3.91 -0.74 17.44
C LYS A 7 2.57 -0.81 16.72
N ILE A 8 2.59 -0.87 15.39
CA ILE A 8 1.40 -1.10 14.58
C ILE A 8 1.07 -2.59 14.66
N ASN A 9 -0.12 -2.91 15.15
CA ASN A 9 -0.63 -4.27 15.13
C ASN A 9 -1.49 -4.48 13.87
N PRO A 10 -1.59 -5.70 13.32
CA PRO A 10 -2.41 -5.98 12.15
C PRO A 10 -3.88 -5.54 12.28
N GLU A 11 -4.43 -5.60 13.50
CA GLU A 11 -5.79 -5.17 13.82
C GLU A 11 -6.02 -3.67 13.62
N ASN A 12 -4.96 -2.86 13.76
CA ASN A 12 -5.04 -1.42 13.49
C ASN A 12 -5.26 -1.11 11.99
N LEU A 13 -4.99 -2.08 11.12
CA LEU A 13 -5.13 -1.93 9.67
C LEU A 13 -6.47 -2.42 9.13
N ILE A 14 -7.32 -3.02 9.99
CA ILE A 14 -8.64 -3.51 9.57
C ILE A 14 -9.52 -2.33 9.11
N SER A 15 -10.01 -2.41 7.88
CA SER A 15 -10.82 -1.39 7.20
C SER A 15 -10.10 -0.06 6.95
N GLU A 16 -8.79 0.02 7.20
CA GLU A 16 -7.99 1.18 6.83
C GLU A 16 -7.82 1.28 5.33
N THR A 17 -7.99 2.47 4.78
CA THR A 17 -7.97 2.70 3.33
C THR A 17 -6.69 3.39 2.89
N LYS A 18 -6.50 3.52 1.58
CA LYS A 18 -5.38 4.28 1.00
C LYS A 18 -5.32 5.76 1.44
N ASN A 19 -6.46 6.32 1.86
CA ASN A 19 -6.59 7.72 2.29
C ASN A 19 -6.56 7.87 3.83
N SER A 20 -6.40 6.80 4.58
CA SER A 20 -6.20 6.86 6.02
C SER A 20 -4.74 7.19 6.36
N SER A 21 -4.49 7.58 7.62
CA SER A 21 -3.13 7.81 8.12
C SER A 21 -2.19 6.63 7.85
N TYR A 22 -2.66 5.39 8.05
CA TYR A 22 -1.88 4.20 7.73
C TYR A 22 -1.64 4.03 6.22
N GLY A 23 -2.61 4.41 5.38
CA GLY A 23 -2.47 4.42 3.93
C GLY A 23 -1.38 5.39 3.46
N HIS A 24 -1.36 6.60 4.04
CA HIS A 24 -0.31 7.60 3.77
C HIS A 24 1.07 7.12 4.26
N VAL A 25 1.15 6.58 5.47
CA VAL A 25 2.41 6.01 5.99
C VAL A 25 2.92 4.87 5.10
N PHE A 26 2.04 3.98 4.63
CA PHE A 26 2.45 2.89 3.73
C PHE A 26 2.95 3.41 2.39
N LYS A 27 2.29 4.40 1.80
CA LYS A 27 2.75 5.06 0.57
C LYS A 27 4.12 5.72 0.77
N SER A 28 4.31 6.44 1.88
CA SER A 28 5.59 7.06 2.24
C SER A 28 6.69 6.02 2.46
N TYR A 29 6.39 4.90 3.10
CA TYR A 29 7.30 3.77 3.24
C TYR A 29 7.82 3.29 1.88
N LEU A 30 6.92 3.02 0.92
CA LEU A 30 7.31 2.57 -0.42
C LEU A 30 8.19 3.61 -1.15
N ARG A 31 7.87 4.90 -1.01
CA ARG A 31 8.65 5.99 -1.60
C ARG A 31 10.05 6.09 -1.00
N ILE A 32 10.17 6.11 0.32
CA ILE A 32 11.45 6.27 1.03
C ILE A 32 12.35 5.05 0.84
N LYS A 33 11.77 3.85 0.74
CA LYS A 33 12.52 2.62 0.40
C LYS A 33 12.84 2.51 -1.10
N ASN A 34 12.48 3.53 -1.92
CA ASN A 34 12.66 3.55 -3.37
C ASN A 34 12.11 2.30 -4.08
N VAL A 35 10.97 1.79 -3.59
CA VAL A 35 10.33 0.62 -4.19
C VAL A 35 9.89 0.94 -5.61
N ASN A 36 10.16 0.06 -6.55
CA ASN A 36 9.80 0.26 -7.93
C ASN A 36 8.32 -0.02 -8.21
N CYS A 37 7.74 0.71 -9.16
CA CYS A 37 6.41 0.42 -9.68
C CYS A 37 6.38 -1.00 -10.26
N PRO A 38 5.37 -1.82 -9.90
CA PRO A 38 5.32 -3.21 -10.29
C PRO A 38 5.19 -3.46 -11.80
N VAL A 39 4.79 -2.46 -12.57
CA VAL A 39 4.58 -2.59 -14.02
C VAL A 39 5.66 -1.84 -14.80
N SER A 40 5.88 -0.55 -14.50
CA SER A 40 6.82 0.28 -15.25
C SER A 40 8.28 0.16 -14.78
N ASN A 41 8.52 -0.52 -13.65
CA ASN A 41 9.82 -0.65 -12.99
C ASN A 41 10.50 0.71 -12.63
N VAL A 42 9.74 1.80 -12.65
CA VAL A 42 10.21 3.14 -12.24
C VAL A 42 10.04 3.27 -10.72
N SER A 43 11.05 3.82 -10.03
CA SER A 43 10.97 4.03 -8.58
C SER A 43 9.78 4.91 -8.18
N LEU A 44 9.00 4.48 -7.20
CA LEU A 44 7.91 5.26 -6.60
C LEU A 44 8.44 6.46 -5.80
N GLY A 45 9.73 6.49 -5.46
CA GLY A 45 10.40 7.59 -4.77
C GLY A 45 10.93 8.68 -5.68
N ALA A 46 11.28 8.34 -6.93
CA ALA A 46 11.99 9.23 -7.85
C ALA A 46 11.11 10.31 -8.53
N ASN A 47 9.83 10.43 -8.18
CA ASN A 47 8.83 11.02 -9.07
C ASN A 47 8.53 12.47 -8.77
N GLN A 48 8.89 13.31 -9.72
CA GLN A 48 8.38 14.68 -9.87
C GLN A 48 7.70 14.80 -11.23
N GLY A 49 6.41 15.23 -11.24
CA GLY A 49 5.64 15.49 -12.45
C GLY A 49 4.37 14.67 -12.61
N GLN A 50 3.44 15.14 -13.48
CA GLN A 50 2.10 14.56 -13.63
C GLN A 50 2.09 13.12 -14.16
N LEU A 51 3.04 12.76 -15.04
CA LEU A 51 3.12 11.42 -15.64
C LEU A 51 3.50 10.32 -14.63
N TYR A 52 4.15 10.71 -13.53
CA TYR A 52 4.64 9.80 -12.51
C TYR A 52 3.82 9.82 -11.23
N LYS A 53 2.64 10.40 -11.26
CA LYS A 53 1.74 10.43 -10.11
C LYS A 53 1.47 9.00 -9.62
N ILE A 54 1.71 8.77 -8.31
CA ILE A 54 1.41 7.48 -7.71
C ILE A 54 -0.09 7.30 -7.66
N GLN A 55 -0.57 6.26 -8.31
CA GLN A 55 -1.95 5.80 -8.25
C GLN A 55 -2.07 4.55 -7.40
N SER A 56 -3.28 4.18 -7.09
CA SER A 56 -3.57 2.98 -6.33
C SER A 56 -4.58 2.13 -7.08
N ASP A 57 -4.31 0.83 -7.14
CA ASP A 57 -5.26 -0.11 -7.68
C ASP A 57 -5.50 -1.29 -6.74
N HIS A 58 -6.65 -1.96 -6.90
CA HIS A 58 -7.01 -3.12 -6.10
C HIS A 58 -6.31 -4.37 -6.64
N ILE A 59 -5.58 -5.11 -5.80
CA ILE A 59 -4.97 -6.40 -6.18
C ILE A 59 -6.07 -7.39 -6.58
N PHE A 60 -7.06 -7.54 -5.71
CA PHE A 60 -8.30 -8.28 -6.00
C PHE A 60 -9.35 -7.32 -6.57
N PRO A 61 -9.86 -7.56 -7.78
CA PRO A 61 -10.70 -6.61 -8.48
C PRO A 61 -11.95 -6.23 -7.68
N LYS A 62 -12.12 -4.92 -7.45
CA LYS A 62 -13.27 -4.35 -6.72
C LYS A 62 -14.61 -4.82 -7.27
N SER A 63 -14.75 -4.93 -8.59
CA SER A 63 -16.00 -5.37 -9.24
C SER A 63 -16.37 -6.80 -8.83
N LYS A 64 -15.41 -7.71 -8.83
CA LYS A 64 -15.62 -9.11 -8.43
C LYS A 64 -15.92 -9.23 -6.92
N LEU A 65 -15.15 -8.49 -6.09
CA LEU A 65 -15.39 -8.49 -4.63
C LEU A 65 -16.75 -7.91 -4.28
N LYS A 66 -17.22 -6.85 -4.95
CA LYS A 66 -18.56 -6.29 -4.73
C LYS A 66 -19.67 -7.32 -4.95
N LEU A 67 -19.53 -8.22 -5.91
CA LEU A 67 -20.50 -9.28 -6.14
C LEU A 67 -20.49 -10.30 -4.99
N ILE A 68 -19.31 -10.70 -4.54
CA ILE A 68 -19.14 -11.66 -3.43
C ILE A 68 -19.66 -11.07 -2.11
N TYR A 69 -19.42 -9.77 -1.88
CA TYR A 69 -19.75 -9.08 -0.63
C TYR A 69 -21.11 -8.38 -0.64
N LYS A 70 -21.90 -8.50 -1.72
CA LYS A 70 -23.18 -7.80 -1.89
C LYS A 70 -24.12 -7.94 -0.68
N ASN A 71 -24.23 -9.13 -0.13
CA ASN A 71 -25.13 -9.48 0.98
C ASN A 71 -24.41 -9.57 2.33
N LYS A 72 -23.16 -9.14 2.42
CA LYS A 72 -22.38 -9.15 3.67
C LYS A 72 -22.63 -7.89 4.49
N PRO A 73 -22.40 -7.92 5.81
CA PRO A 73 -22.47 -6.74 6.65
C PRO A 73 -21.59 -5.59 6.12
N ARG A 74 -22.03 -4.34 6.31
CA ARG A 74 -21.32 -3.15 5.83
C ARG A 74 -19.86 -3.09 6.30
N LYS A 75 -19.58 -3.59 7.50
CA LYS A 75 -18.21 -3.69 8.02
C LYS A 75 -17.32 -4.56 7.12
N GLU A 76 -17.81 -5.72 6.69
CA GLU A 76 -17.09 -6.60 5.78
C GLU A 76 -16.93 -6.00 4.37
N GLN A 77 -17.95 -5.27 3.88
CA GLN A 77 -17.86 -4.60 2.58
C GLN A 77 -16.74 -3.55 2.53
N LYS A 78 -16.38 -2.94 3.67
CA LYS A 78 -15.26 -1.98 3.75
C LYS A 78 -13.91 -2.65 3.48
N GLU A 79 -13.77 -3.93 3.78
CA GLU A 79 -12.52 -4.68 3.53
C GLU A 79 -12.12 -4.67 2.04
N ILE A 80 -13.07 -4.50 1.12
CA ILE A 80 -12.79 -4.38 -0.33
C ILE A 80 -11.79 -3.25 -0.61
N HIS A 81 -11.87 -2.17 0.14
CA HIS A 81 -11.05 -0.96 -0.03
C HIS A 81 -9.88 -0.85 0.94
N GLU A 82 -9.62 -1.91 1.69
CA GLU A 82 -8.56 -1.95 2.68
C GLU A 82 -7.17 -1.81 2.03
N ILE A 83 -6.24 -1.15 2.71
CA ILE A 83 -4.87 -0.97 2.21
C ILE A 83 -4.19 -2.30 1.91
N ALA A 84 -4.56 -3.37 2.61
CA ALA A 84 -4.09 -4.73 2.32
C ALA A 84 -4.57 -5.28 0.97
N ASN A 85 -5.58 -4.66 0.33
CA ASN A 85 -5.99 -4.96 -1.04
C ASN A 85 -5.46 -3.93 -2.06
N ILE A 86 -4.68 -2.95 -1.63
CA ILE A 86 -4.19 -1.87 -2.51
C ILE A 86 -2.74 -2.13 -2.90
N MET A 87 -2.44 -1.92 -4.20
CA MET A 87 -1.10 -1.81 -4.74
C MET A 87 -0.88 -0.39 -5.24
N PHE A 88 0.22 0.23 -4.84
CA PHE A 88 0.62 1.54 -5.36
C PHE A 88 1.48 1.36 -6.62
N MET A 89 1.21 2.17 -7.64
CA MET A 89 1.89 2.07 -8.94
C MET A 89 1.91 3.43 -9.64
N SER A 90 2.66 3.57 -10.73
CA SER A 90 2.60 4.78 -11.57
C SER A 90 1.26 4.88 -12.32
N ALA A 91 0.90 6.09 -12.72
CA ALA A 91 -0.35 6.36 -13.45
C ALA A 91 -0.42 5.57 -14.76
N GLU A 92 0.69 5.49 -15.49
CA GLU A 92 0.81 4.76 -16.75
C GLU A 92 0.54 3.25 -16.58
N ALA A 93 1.07 2.67 -15.51
CA ALA A 93 0.89 1.26 -15.20
C ALA A 93 -0.54 0.84 -14.87
N ASN A 94 -1.38 1.78 -14.41
CA ASN A 94 -2.75 1.49 -13.99
C ASN A 94 -3.71 1.28 -15.16
N LEU A 95 -3.36 1.76 -16.36
CA LEU A 95 -4.22 1.66 -17.54
C LEU A 95 -4.34 0.22 -18.08
N ASP A 96 -3.32 -0.62 -17.89
CA ASP A 96 -3.23 -1.95 -18.51
C ASP A 96 -3.87 -3.08 -17.68
N LYS A 97 -4.10 -2.85 -16.39
CA LYS A 97 -4.47 -3.95 -15.49
C LYS A 97 -5.88 -4.48 -15.67
N ARG A 98 -6.87 -3.78 -16.18
CA ARG A 98 -8.28 -4.24 -16.26
C ARG A 98 -8.68 -5.17 -15.08
N ALA A 99 -9.92 -5.64 -15.00
CA ALA A 99 -10.42 -6.55 -13.93
C ALA A 99 -9.89 -8.00 -14.07
N SER A 100 -8.57 -8.16 -14.17
CA SER A 100 -7.89 -9.44 -14.31
C SER A 100 -8.08 -10.34 -13.09
N ASP A 101 -7.91 -11.65 -13.25
CA ASP A 101 -7.80 -12.56 -12.12
C ASP A 101 -6.54 -12.25 -11.30
N PRO A 102 -6.63 -12.13 -9.95
CA PRO A 102 -5.48 -11.75 -9.13
C PRO A 102 -4.32 -12.75 -9.25
N THR A 103 -4.59 -14.05 -9.38
CA THR A 103 -3.53 -15.05 -9.57
C THR A 103 -2.74 -14.81 -10.84
N GLY A 104 -3.43 -14.64 -11.98
CA GLY A 104 -2.78 -14.36 -13.27
C GLY A 104 -2.01 -13.05 -13.26
N TYR A 105 -2.60 -12.02 -12.66
CA TYR A 105 -1.96 -10.72 -12.52
C TYR A 105 -0.67 -10.78 -11.68
N LEU A 106 -0.72 -11.33 -10.46
CA LEU A 106 0.45 -11.43 -9.60
C LEU A 106 1.55 -12.32 -10.20
N LYS A 107 1.18 -13.41 -10.87
CA LYS A 107 2.14 -14.26 -11.61
C LYS A 107 2.81 -13.51 -12.76
N SER A 108 2.09 -12.65 -13.46
CA SER A 108 2.70 -11.84 -14.53
C SER A 108 3.73 -10.85 -13.98
N LEU A 109 3.45 -10.24 -12.83
CA LEU A 109 4.39 -9.36 -12.14
C LEU A 109 5.60 -10.14 -11.60
N GLN A 110 5.38 -11.32 -11.02
CA GLN A 110 6.43 -12.17 -10.47
C GLN A 110 7.45 -12.60 -11.54
N LYS A 111 6.99 -12.93 -12.75
CA LYS A 111 7.87 -13.28 -13.87
C LYS A 111 8.84 -12.16 -14.25
N ASN A 112 8.40 -10.92 -14.14
CA ASN A 112 9.22 -9.76 -14.46
C ASN A 112 10.24 -9.44 -13.36
N ASN A 113 9.82 -9.56 -12.11
CA ASN A 113 10.67 -9.29 -10.95
C ASN A 113 10.06 -9.88 -9.67
N THR A 114 10.57 -11.02 -9.21
CA THR A 114 10.10 -11.67 -7.98
C THR A 114 10.32 -10.80 -6.73
N GLN A 115 11.44 -10.06 -6.67
CA GLN A 115 11.77 -9.21 -5.54
C GLN A 115 10.77 -8.07 -5.35
N MET A 116 10.21 -7.57 -6.43
CA MET A 116 9.24 -6.47 -6.42
C MET A 116 7.96 -6.82 -5.62
N LEU A 117 7.45 -8.06 -5.73
CA LEU A 117 6.28 -8.47 -4.93
C LEU A 117 6.57 -8.44 -3.43
N LYS A 118 7.79 -8.84 -3.02
CA LYS A 118 8.23 -8.75 -1.62
C LYS A 118 8.32 -7.31 -1.15
N GLU A 119 8.86 -6.42 -1.96
CA GLU A 119 8.98 -4.99 -1.67
C GLU A 119 7.61 -4.32 -1.52
N HIS A 120 6.63 -4.76 -2.30
CA HIS A 120 5.22 -4.35 -2.19
C HIS A 120 4.45 -5.08 -1.09
N LEU A 121 5.14 -5.88 -0.28
CA LEU A 121 4.57 -6.64 0.83
C LEU A 121 3.40 -7.54 0.40
N VAL A 122 3.53 -8.18 -0.76
CA VAL A 122 2.57 -9.18 -1.24
C VAL A 122 2.95 -10.54 -0.63
N PRO A 123 1.99 -11.29 -0.05
CA PRO A 123 2.25 -12.64 0.44
C PRO A 123 2.86 -13.55 -0.64
N GLU A 124 3.91 -14.30 -0.29
CA GLU A 124 4.62 -15.17 -1.24
C GLU A 124 3.86 -16.48 -1.54
N ASP A 125 2.96 -16.90 -0.64
CA ASP A 125 2.13 -18.06 -0.87
C ASP A 125 1.12 -17.80 -1.98
N GLU A 126 1.39 -18.36 -3.16
CA GLU A 126 0.54 -18.22 -4.35
C GLU A 126 -0.87 -18.79 -4.16
N SER A 127 -1.06 -19.70 -3.20
CA SER A 127 -2.39 -20.23 -2.90
C SER A 127 -3.34 -19.14 -2.41
N LEU A 128 -2.81 -18.09 -1.75
CA LEU A 128 -3.55 -16.93 -1.27
C LEU A 128 -4.01 -15.99 -2.40
N TRP A 129 -3.44 -16.09 -3.59
CA TRP A 129 -3.76 -15.20 -4.71
C TRP A 129 -5.09 -15.54 -5.42
N LYS A 130 -5.71 -16.66 -5.04
CA LYS A 130 -7.01 -17.09 -5.59
C LYS A 130 -8.15 -16.24 -5.01
N MET A 131 -9.15 -15.89 -5.84
CA MET A 131 -10.32 -15.10 -5.42
C MET A 131 -10.98 -15.62 -4.14
N ASN A 132 -11.09 -16.94 -3.99
CA ASN A 132 -11.73 -17.55 -2.82
C ASN A 132 -10.91 -17.38 -1.53
N ASN A 133 -9.63 -17.04 -1.64
CA ASN A 133 -8.72 -16.88 -0.50
C ASN A 133 -8.51 -15.41 -0.12
N TYR A 134 -9.36 -14.51 -0.61
CA TYR A 134 -9.25 -13.06 -0.36
C TYR A 134 -9.09 -12.70 1.13
N LYS A 135 -9.91 -13.29 2.01
CA LYS A 135 -9.83 -13.04 3.47
C LYS A 135 -8.46 -13.43 4.05
N SER A 136 -7.94 -14.58 3.65
CA SER A 136 -6.62 -15.05 4.09
C SER A 136 -5.50 -14.18 3.52
N PHE A 137 -5.61 -13.76 2.26
CA PHE A 137 -4.67 -12.85 1.63
C PHE A 137 -4.57 -11.51 2.36
N ILE A 138 -5.72 -10.83 2.62
CA ILE A 138 -5.67 -9.53 3.30
C ILE A 138 -5.20 -9.65 4.75
N LYS A 139 -5.49 -10.77 5.43
CA LYS A 139 -4.97 -11.03 6.78
C LYS A 139 -3.44 -11.13 6.76
N GLU A 140 -2.88 -12.00 5.93
CA GLU A 140 -1.44 -12.18 5.80
C GLU A 140 -0.75 -10.88 5.39
N ARG A 141 -1.33 -10.17 4.44
CA ARG A 141 -0.74 -8.90 3.99
C ARG A 141 -0.82 -7.80 5.04
N ARG A 142 -1.86 -7.77 5.91
CA ARG A 142 -1.88 -6.87 7.08
C ARG A 142 -0.70 -7.14 8.02
N ASP A 143 -0.41 -8.43 8.27
CA ASP A 143 0.72 -8.82 9.12
C ASP A 143 2.04 -8.31 8.54
N LEU A 144 2.25 -8.47 7.22
CA LEU A 144 3.42 -7.97 6.52
C LEU A 144 3.50 -6.44 6.58
N ILE A 145 2.41 -5.73 6.31
CA ILE A 145 2.36 -4.27 6.34
C ILE A 145 2.63 -3.77 7.78
N ALA A 146 1.93 -4.28 8.77
CA ALA A 146 2.08 -3.87 10.16
C ALA A 146 3.52 -4.05 10.67
N LYS A 147 4.13 -5.22 10.39
CA LYS A 147 5.52 -5.54 10.74
C LYS A 147 6.50 -4.56 10.10
N ASN A 148 6.37 -4.32 8.80
CA ASN A 148 7.32 -3.48 8.06
C ASN A 148 7.16 -2.00 8.39
N LEU A 149 5.92 -1.50 8.57
CA LEU A 149 5.69 -0.13 8.98
C LEU A 149 6.16 0.13 10.41
N SER A 150 5.93 -0.81 11.35
CA SER A 150 6.47 -0.68 12.73
C SER A 150 7.98 -0.56 12.72
N LYS A 151 8.68 -1.43 11.96
CA LYS A 151 10.14 -1.38 11.82
C LYS A 151 10.59 -0.06 11.19
N PHE A 152 9.94 0.37 10.13
CA PHE A 152 10.25 1.62 9.42
C PHE A 152 10.09 2.85 10.32
N LEU A 153 8.99 2.94 11.06
CA LEU A 153 8.75 4.05 11.98
C LEU A 153 9.77 4.06 13.11
N PHE A 154 10.09 2.90 13.68
CA PHE A 154 11.12 2.78 14.70
C PHE A 154 12.50 3.25 14.20
N GLU A 155 12.95 2.75 13.02
CA GLU A 155 14.21 3.17 12.39
C GLU A 155 14.25 4.69 12.19
N LYS A 156 13.15 5.30 11.73
CA LYS A 156 13.08 6.74 11.51
C LYS A 156 13.08 7.53 12.81
N THR A 157 12.44 7.02 13.85
CA THR A 157 12.44 7.66 15.17
C THR A 157 13.83 7.66 15.79
N GLU A 158 14.57 6.55 15.70
CA GLU A 158 15.94 6.50 16.21
C GLU A 158 16.87 7.48 15.47
N MET A 159 16.76 7.54 14.13
CA MET A 159 17.52 8.54 13.35
C MET A 159 17.22 9.99 13.75
N LEU A 160 15.99 10.30 14.15
CA LEU A 160 15.59 11.64 14.57
C LEU A 160 16.01 12.01 15.99
N LYS A 161 16.25 11.03 16.86
CA LYS A 161 16.84 11.26 18.18
C LYS A 161 18.29 11.71 18.08
N ASP A 162 19.01 11.19 17.08
CA ASP A 162 20.39 11.57 16.81
C ASP A 162 20.50 12.93 16.11
N ASP A 163 19.45 13.35 15.38
CA ASP A 163 19.40 14.59 14.59
C ASP A 163 18.19 15.44 15.02
N SER A 164 18.28 16.14 16.14
CA SER A 164 17.18 16.96 16.70
C SER A 164 16.68 18.08 15.78
N ASP A 165 17.41 18.43 14.74
CA ASP A 165 17.08 19.52 13.79
C ASP A 165 16.22 19.07 12.58
N ASN A 166 16.03 17.75 12.35
CA ASN A 166 15.38 17.21 11.14
C ASN A 166 13.89 16.82 11.31
N ILE A 167 13.26 17.13 12.46
CA ILE A 167 11.83 16.82 12.72
C ILE A 167 10.91 17.51 11.69
N GLN A 168 11.32 18.65 11.14
CA GLN A 168 10.53 19.39 10.15
C GLN A 168 10.39 18.67 8.80
N ASP A 169 11.32 17.83 8.40
CA ASP A 169 11.30 17.19 7.08
C ASP A 169 10.32 16.01 6.98
N ILE A 170 10.11 15.25 8.06
CA ILE A 170 9.12 14.16 8.05
C ILE A 170 7.70 14.72 8.06
N SER A 171 7.46 15.79 8.80
CA SER A 171 6.18 16.50 8.75
C SER A 171 5.88 16.99 7.33
N LYS A 172 6.85 17.58 6.64
CA LYS A 172 6.70 18.02 5.23
C LYS A 172 6.37 16.87 4.29
N LEU A 173 7.00 15.71 4.43
CA LEU A 173 6.72 14.54 3.59
C LEU A 173 5.30 13.99 3.77
N ILE A 174 4.74 14.10 4.98
CA ILE A 174 3.37 13.70 5.27
C ILE A 174 2.37 14.76 4.77
N TYR A 175 2.68 16.06 4.95
CA TYR A 175 1.80 17.17 4.58
C TYR A 175 1.81 17.53 3.09
N LEU A 176 2.88 17.25 2.34
CA LEU A 176 2.91 17.48 0.89
C LEU A 176 1.89 16.63 0.12
N ASP A 177 1.48 15.50 0.68
CA ASP A 177 0.47 14.64 0.07
C ASP A 177 -0.97 15.13 0.34
N GLU A 178 -1.19 15.90 1.42
CA GLU A 178 -2.51 16.48 1.74
C GLU A 178 -2.82 17.74 0.89
N SER A 179 -1.81 18.54 0.55
CA SER A 179 -2.00 19.73 -0.29
C SER A 179 -2.40 19.38 -1.74
N GLU A 180 -1.95 18.25 -2.27
CA GLU A 180 -2.38 17.76 -3.59
C GLU A 180 -3.86 17.32 -3.63
N THR A 181 -4.49 17.08 -2.48
CA THR A 181 -5.91 16.68 -2.41
C THR A 181 -6.87 17.87 -2.28
N LEU A 182 -6.40 19.05 -1.86
CA LEU A 182 -7.24 20.24 -1.64
C LEU A 182 -7.38 21.14 -2.88
N GLU A 183 -6.51 21.03 -3.90
CA GLU A 183 -6.62 21.82 -5.14
C GLU A 183 -7.63 21.26 -6.16
N LYS A 184 -8.45 20.28 -5.81
CA LYS A 184 -9.45 19.64 -6.69
C LYS A 184 -10.88 19.74 -6.16
N LYS A 185 -11.25 20.88 -5.54
CA LYS A 185 -12.66 21.23 -5.33
C LYS A 185 -13.05 22.43 -6.17
#